data_fe816475611ab9bedfc4a6b245cf4186
#
_entry.id   fe816475611ab9bedfc4a6b245cf4186
#
_cell.length_a   1.000
_cell.length_b   1.000
_cell.length_c   1.000
_cell.angle_alpha   90.00
_cell.angle_beta   90.00
_cell.angle_gamma   90.00
#
_symmetry.space_group_name_H-M   'P 1'
#
loop_
_entity.id
_entity.type
_entity.pdbx_description
1 polymer ?
#
loop_
_entity_poly.entity_id
_entity_poly.type
_entity_poly.pdbx_seq_one_letter_code
_entity_poly.pdbx_strand_id
1 'polypeptide(L)'
;MKRIISAFLCAVMLLCILPMSVFAQDKATPLILVQGYSGPSLFYDLGGENEHQVWGINMDDLKKIVIARIPELAGGLAGAAFGDYERLVKVVGEAGVELLEPLRCNPDGTSKYDLSVYPEGAANTRASVLKAKGEDKYIAEKEISADLIERIGAENHFTFTEDWRMGQVENAAKLDKFIQEVKELTGSRKVNLYGLSHGGQLTAAYLYYYGAKGDVDRAIMDAPATCGTQLVVDLFEGNIHFDVATLIEYVEIGFRKEYEYEWLVEAFGFDRLNQAFNDIIHQYLLDIVINFGSVWDFVPPDKYEEFKAKYLDPVENAGLIAKSDEMHYNAMAHMSEGLKRAQDAGTKIAIIANTEHDIGTSTGVNSDYIIDVHSASGAYCAPFGEKFPADYKKQNTVCNDPTHWHISPERDIDASCAYLSENTWFVNGQFHGMCPWDRYTRNFYLTFFFTDRITDVYSDPEFPQFNLGQNPANGLYVKFDKSPSGFHTSKDTALTIESLSEQYDTEIISVKADGMDVDLSAKNGTVLKVGESCKIDFKKHSLPKSTEPFTVTVA
;
A
#
# COMPACT_ATOMS: atom_id res chain seq x y z
N MET A 1 -0.25 36.31 -64.23
CA MET A 1 -0.80 36.67 -62.93
C MET A 1 -2.02 35.85 -62.52
N LYS A 2 -3.16 35.83 -63.27
CA LYS A 2 -4.37 35.10 -62.87
C LYS A 2 -4.12 33.58 -62.57
N ARG A 3 -3.31 32.89 -63.39
CA ARG A 3 -3.01 31.46 -63.19
C ARG A 3 -2.11 31.18 -61.94
N ILE A 4 -1.27 32.11 -61.54
CA ILE A 4 -0.43 31.99 -60.35
C ILE A 4 -1.27 32.24 -59.10
N ILE A 5 -2.23 33.18 -59.16
CA ILE A 5 -3.16 33.44 -58.03
C ILE A 5 -4.11 32.28 -57.85
N SER A 6 -4.61 31.65 -58.93
CA SER A 6 -5.43 30.44 -58.81
C SER A 6 -4.68 29.24 -58.24
N ALA A 7 -3.41 29.04 -58.63
CA ALA A 7 -2.58 27.97 -58.09
C ALA A 7 -2.25 28.18 -56.58
N PHE A 8 -2.03 29.43 -56.18
CA PHE A 8 -1.81 29.79 -54.78
C PHE A 8 -3.09 29.60 -53.93
N LEU A 9 -4.25 30.03 -54.45
CA LEU A 9 -5.52 29.79 -53.77
C LEU A 9 -5.89 28.31 -53.66
N CYS A 10 -5.63 27.48 -54.69
CA CYS A 10 -5.79 26.04 -54.61
C CYS A 10 -4.83 25.39 -53.59
N ALA A 11 -3.58 25.85 -53.51
CA ALA A 11 -2.62 25.36 -52.51
C ALA A 11 -3.04 25.75 -51.08
N VAL A 12 -3.54 26.97 -50.87
CA VAL A 12 -4.08 27.42 -49.57
C VAL A 12 -5.34 26.64 -49.19
N MET A 13 -6.25 26.37 -50.13
CA MET A 13 -7.44 25.55 -49.89
C MET A 13 -7.06 24.08 -49.60
N LEU A 14 -6.06 23.52 -50.27
CA LEU A 14 -5.55 22.19 -49.99
C LEU A 14 -4.88 22.10 -48.59
N LEU A 15 -4.21 23.16 -48.14
CA LEU A 15 -3.69 23.26 -46.78
C LEU A 15 -4.80 23.41 -45.72
N CYS A 16 -5.94 23.99 -46.05
CA CYS A 16 -7.11 24.09 -45.18
C CYS A 16 -7.98 22.83 -45.16
N ILE A 17 -7.78 21.88 -46.11
CA ILE A 17 -8.48 20.59 -46.17
C ILE A 17 -7.65 19.44 -45.58
N LEU A 18 -6.39 19.70 -45.24
CA LEU A 18 -5.63 18.74 -44.40
C LEU A 18 -6.37 18.69 -43.06
N PRO A 19 -6.87 17.51 -42.66
CA PRO A 19 -7.50 17.40 -41.35
C PRO A 19 -6.53 17.91 -40.32
N MET A 20 -6.97 18.80 -39.45
CA MET A 20 -6.22 19.26 -38.28
C MET A 20 -5.94 18.13 -37.26
N SER A 21 -5.92 16.88 -37.75
CA SER A 21 -5.52 15.68 -37.01
C SER A 21 -4.00 15.48 -36.89
N VAL A 22 -3.18 16.41 -37.38
CA VAL A 22 -1.70 16.26 -37.41
C VAL A 22 -1.05 16.73 -36.11
N PHE A 23 -1.78 17.34 -35.19
CA PHE A 23 -1.33 17.61 -33.82
C PHE A 23 -2.39 17.21 -32.80
N ALA A 24 -2.89 15.98 -32.89
CA ALA A 24 -3.38 15.35 -31.70
C ALA A 24 -2.08 15.10 -30.87
N GLN A 25 -1.79 16.04 -29.98
CA GLN A 25 -0.93 15.74 -28.84
C GLN A 25 -1.51 14.45 -28.25
N ASP A 26 -0.74 13.35 -28.23
CA ASP A 26 -1.22 12.10 -27.66
C ASP A 26 -1.76 12.46 -26.28
N LYS A 27 -3.09 12.35 -26.12
CA LYS A 27 -3.73 12.67 -24.85
C LYS A 27 -3.11 11.73 -23.83
N ALA A 28 -2.60 12.30 -22.74
CA ALA A 28 -2.04 11.49 -21.67
C ALA A 28 -3.07 10.45 -21.22
N THR A 29 -2.67 9.20 -21.08
CA THR A 29 -3.53 8.15 -20.53
C THR A 29 -3.96 8.57 -19.12
N PRO A 30 -5.26 8.67 -18.82
CA PRO A 30 -5.73 9.06 -17.51
C PRO A 30 -5.34 8.02 -16.47
N LEU A 31 -5.06 8.48 -15.27
CA LEU A 31 -4.69 7.64 -14.14
C LEU A 31 -5.79 7.69 -13.09
N ILE A 32 -6.16 6.50 -12.62
CA ILE A 32 -7.08 6.29 -11.50
C ILE A 32 -6.26 5.78 -10.33
N LEU A 33 -6.30 6.52 -9.23
CA LEU A 33 -5.74 6.10 -7.96
C LEU A 33 -6.84 5.39 -7.16
N VAL A 34 -6.55 4.16 -6.72
CA VAL A 34 -7.44 3.32 -5.90
C VAL A 34 -6.90 3.32 -4.47
N GLN A 35 -7.67 3.86 -3.54
CA GLN A 35 -7.20 4.16 -2.19
C GLN A 35 -6.98 2.91 -1.34
N GLY A 36 -6.14 3.05 -0.32
CA GLY A 36 -5.98 2.06 0.76
C GLY A 36 -7.23 1.93 1.64
N TYR A 37 -7.21 0.93 2.52
CA TYR A 37 -8.31 0.66 3.46
C TYR A 37 -8.67 1.90 4.27
N SER A 38 -9.96 2.13 4.47
CA SER A 38 -10.48 3.29 5.21
C SER A 38 -10.12 4.67 4.65
N GLY A 39 -9.56 4.76 3.44
CA GLY A 39 -9.22 6.04 2.79
C GLY A 39 -10.43 6.92 2.45
N PRO A 40 -11.47 6.38 1.79
CA PRO A 40 -12.66 7.14 1.44
C PRO A 40 -13.48 7.58 2.67
N SER A 41 -14.01 8.80 2.62
CA SER A 41 -14.90 9.33 3.65
C SER A 41 -16.34 8.83 3.49
N LEU A 42 -17.01 8.52 4.59
CA LEU A 42 -18.40 8.08 4.63
C LEU A 42 -19.26 9.11 5.37
N PHE A 43 -20.42 9.40 4.82
CA PHE A 43 -21.37 10.39 5.35
C PHE A 43 -22.75 9.77 5.51
N TYR A 44 -23.43 10.16 6.56
CA TYR A 44 -24.86 10.00 6.76
C TYR A 44 -25.57 11.25 6.24
N ASP A 45 -26.71 11.07 5.56
CA ASP A 45 -27.58 12.15 5.03
C ASP A 45 -26.79 13.20 4.20
N LEU A 46 -25.87 12.73 3.33
CA LEU A 46 -25.03 13.61 2.50
C LEU A 46 -25.86 14.57 1.66
N GLY A 47 -25.65 15.89 1.83
CA GLY A 47 -26.43 16.96 1.20
C GLY A 47 -27.78 17.24 1.84
N GLY A 48 -28.14 16.55 2.94
CA GLY A 48 -29.35 16.74 3.72
C GLY A 48 -29.19 17.67 4.92
N GLU A 49 -30.27 17.83 5.69
CA GLU A 49 -30.27 18.69 6.89
C GLU A 49 -29.45 18.11 8.05
N ASN A 50 -29.28 16.79 8.10
CA ASN A 50 -28.55 16.07 9.14
C ASN A 50 -27.22 15.52 8.64
N GLU A 51 -26.63 16.16 7.62
CA GLU A 51 -25.34 15.72 7.08
C GLU A 51 -24.30 15.56 8.19
N HIS A 52 -23.72 14.38 8.26
CA HIS A 52 -22.73 14.03 9.26
C HIS A 52 -21.70 13.07 8.70
N GLN A 53 -20.41 13.44 8.83
CA GLN A 53 -19.30 12.58 8.44
C GLN A 53 -19.09 11.51 9.53
N VAL A 54 -19.32 10.25 9.21
CA VAL A 54 -19.17 9.12 10.14
C VAL A 54 -17.80 8.45 10.03
N TRP A 55 -17.09 8.65 8.91
CA TRP A 55 -15.71 8.19 8.72
C TRP A 55 -14.89 9.18 7.92
N GLY A 56 -13.57 9.28 8.26
CA GLY A 56 -12.63 10.28 7.75
C GLY A 56 -12.35 11.35 8.79
N ILE A 57 -11.92 10.92 9.97
CA ILE A 57 -11.48 11.68 11.16
C ILE A 57 -12.42 12.87 11.48
N ASN A 58 -13.59 12.56 12.02
CA ASN A 58 -14.39 13.56 12.69
C ASN A 58 -13.85 13.78 14.13
N MET A 59 -12.84 14.64 14.24
CA MET A 59 -12.23 14.97 15.53
C MET A 59 -13.21 15.54 16.54
N ASP A 60 -14.32 16.11 16.10
CA ASP A 60 -15.31 16.69 17.00
C ASP A 60 -16.16 15.63 17.69
N ASP A 61 -16.47 14.53 17.02
CA ASP A 61 -17.17 13.42 17.65
C ASP A 61 -16.25 12.65 18.60
N LEU A 62 -15.01 12.39 18.19
CA LEU A 62 -14.02 11.82 19.10
C LEU A 62 -13.86 12.67 20.35
N LYS A 63 -13.73 14.00 20.22
CA LYS A 63 -13.67 14.91 21.37
C LYS A 63 -14.92 14.84 22.23
N LYS A 64 -16.12 14.84 21.66
CA LYS A 64 -17.38 14.73 22.41
C LYS A 64 -17.42 13.44 23.23
N ILE A 65 -17.11 12.31 22.61
CA ILE A 65 -17.10 10.99 23.26
C ILE A 65 -16.08 10.97 24.40
N VAL A 66 -14.85 11.45 24.16
CA VAL A 66 -13.79 11.50 25.18
C VAL A 66 -14.17 12.43 26.33
N ILE A 67 -14.67 13.64 26.05
CA ILE A 67 -15.06 14.62 27.09
C ILE A 67 -16.20 14.07 27.95
N ALA A 68 -17.19 13.42 27.35
CA ALA A 68 -18.30 12.81 28.08
C ALA A 68 -17.84 11.71 29.05
N ARG A 69 -16.72 11.06 28.78
CA ARG A 69 -16.19 9.93 29.55
C ARG A 69 -14.94 10.24 30.40
N ILE A 70 -14.55 11.53 30.51
CA ILE A 70 -13.38 11.91 31.34
C ILE A 70 -13.41 11.31 32.76
N PRO A 71 -14.52 11.29 33.50
CA PRO A 71 -14.53 10.72 34.86
C PRO A 71 -14.29 9.19 34.84
N GLU A 72 -14.90 8.48 33.89
CA GLU A 72 -14.75 7.04 33.75
C GLU A 72 -13.33 6.68 33.30
N LEU A 73 -12.78 7.42 32.32
CA LEU A 73 -11.39 7.25 31.84
C LEU A 73 -10.38 7.50 32.96
N ALA A 74 -10.56 8.58 33.73
CA ALA A 74 -9.71 8.86 34.88
C ALA A 74 -9.78 7.73 35.94
N GLY A 75 -10.98 7.20 36.18
CA GLY A 75 -11.17 6.04 37.06
C GLY A 75 -10.55 4.76 36.50
N GLY A 76 -10.66 4.53 35.18
CA GLY A 76 -10.01 3.39 34.49
C GLY A 76 -8.49 3.47 34.54
N LEU A 77 -7.91 4.64 34.25
CA LEU A 77 -6.48 4.89 34.36
C LEU A 77 -5.95 4.72 35.78
N ALA A 78 -6.69 5.22 36.79
CA ALA A 78 -6.34 5.01 38.17
C ALA A 78 -6.37 3.52 38.56
N GLY A 79 -7.38 2.76 38.12
CA GLY A 79 -7.46 1.30 38.29
C GLY A 79 -6.27 0.59 37.65
N ALA A 80 -5.97 0.93 36.40
CA ALA A 80 -4.88 0.33 35.63
C ALA A 80 -3.51 0.55 36.29
N ALA A 81 -3.29 1.73 36.90
CA ALA A 81 -2.08 2.01 37.71
C ALA A 81 -1.91 1.08 38.91
N PHE A 82 -3.00 0.46 39.42
CA PHE A 82 -3.01 -0.54 40.49
C PHE A 82 -3.20 -1.97 39.95
N GLY A 83 -3.16 -2.18 38.63
CA GLY A 83 -3.27 -3.49 37.99
C GLY A 83 -4.69 -3.93 37.63
N ASP A 84 -5.71 -3.08 37.84
CA ASP A 84 -7.10 -3.31 37.40
C ASP A 84 -7.33 -2.63 36.04
N TYR A 85 -7.22 -3.40 34.98
CA TYR A 85 -7.42 -2.95 33.60
C TYR A 85 -8.85 -3.12 33.08
N GLU A 86 -9.68 -3.93 33.73
CA GLU A 86 -11.04 -4.25 33.26
C GLU A 86 -11.88 -3.00 33.07
N ARG A 87 -11.76 -2.06 34.00
CA ARG A 87 -12.51 -0.79 33.91
C ARG A 87 -12.04 0.07 32.73
N LEU A 88 -10.74 0.12 32.46
CA LEU A 88 -10.18 0.86 31.33
C LEU A 88 -10.61 0.23 30.00
N VAL A 89 -10.48 -1.10 29.86
CA VAL A 89 -10.93 -1.89 28.71
C VAL A 89 -12.40 -1.62 28.42
N LYS A 90 -13.26 -1.66 29.47
CA LYS A 90 -14.68 -1.39 29.31
C LYS A 90 -14.95 0.02 28.79
N VAL A 91 -14.38 1.05 29.39
CA VAL A 91 -14.66 2.45 29.02
C VAL A 91 -14.17 2.76 27.62
N VAL A 92 -12.96 2.26 27.24
CA VAL A 92 -12.40 2.46 25.91
C VAL A 92 -13.17 1.64 24.87
N GLY A 93 -13.54 0.40 25.20
CA GLY A 93 -14.33 -0.46 24.33
C GLY A 93 -15.72 0.12 24.04
N GLU A 94 -16.45 0.57 25.08
CA GLU A 94 -17.76 1.22 24.90
C GLU A 94 -17.66 2.52 24.07
N ALA A 95 -16.59 3.32 24.28
CA ALA A 95 -16.33 4.50 23.48
C ALA A 95 -16.05 4.16 22.01
N GLY A 96 -15.28 3.10 21.78
CA GLY A 96 -15.01 2.57 20.44
C GLY A 96 -16.28 2.10 19.74
N VAL A 97 -17.15 1.36 20.45
CA VAL A 97 -18.46 0.95 19.91
C VAL A 97 -19.30 2.14 19.52
N GLU A 98 -19.42 3.15 20.38
CA GLU A 98 -20.18 4.37 20.07
C GLU A 98 -19.64 5.11 18.83
N LEU A 99 -18.33 5.20 18.71
CA LEU A 99 -17.68 5.84 17.57
C LEU A 99 -17.89 5.08 16.27
N LEU A 100 -17.84 3.73 16.31
CA LEU A 100 -17.87 2.87 15.12
C LEU A 100 -19.27 2.30 14.80
N GLU A 101 -20.26 2.44 15.68
CA GLU A 101 -21.63 1.95 15.45
C GLU A 101 -22.22 2.41 14.10
N PRO A 102 -22.02 3.66 13.63
CA PRO A 102 -22.53 4.09 12.34
C PRO A 102 -21.98 3.29 11.15
N LEU A 103 -20.81 2.62 11.32
CA LEU A 103 -20.18 1.79 10.30
C LEU A 103 -20.73 0.36 10.24
N ARG A 104 -21.54 -0.07 11.20
CA ARG A 104 -22.01 -1.45 11.30
C ARG A 104 -22.70 -1.92 10.01
N CYS A 105 -22.39 -3.14 9.61
CA CYS A 105 -23.09 -3.84 8.54
C CYS A 105 -24.09 -4.86 9.10
N ASN A 106 -25.09 -5.21 8.29
CA ASN A 106 -26.01 -6.31 8.53
C ASN A 106 -25.28 -7.65 8.38
N PRO A 107 -25.83 -8.75 8.91
CA PRO A 107 -25.21 -10.07 8.76
C PRO A 107 -24.95 -10.51 7.31
N ASP A 108 -25.72 -10.01 6.34
CA ASP A 108 -25.54 -10.28 4.91
C ASP A 108 -24.43 -9.44 4.25
N GLY A 109 -23.71 -8.62 5.03
CA GLY A 109 -22.65 -7.74 4.58
C GLY A 109 -23.11 -6.42 3.97
N THR A 110 -24.42 -6.12 3.98
CA THR A 110 -24.93 -4.82 3.53
C THR A 110 -24.79 -3.76 4.62
N SER A 111 -24.68 -2.48 4.25
CA SER A 111 -24.63 -1.40 5.25
C SER A 111 -25.92 -1.35 6.08
N LYS A 112 -25.79 -1.28 7.42
CA LYS A 112 -26.95 -1.13 8.33
C LYS A 112 -27.56 0.27 8.23
N TYR A 113 -26.74 1.27 7.94
CA TYR A 113 -27.14 2.65 7.81
C TYR A 113 -26.99 3.10 6.37
N ASP A 114 -27.80 4.08 5.95
CA ASP A 114 -27.72 4.67 4.62
C ASP A 114 -26.52 5.65 4.59
N LEU A 115 -25.36 5.13 4.19
CA LEU A 115 -24.13 5.90 4.12
C LEU A 115 -23.74 6.14 2.66
N SER A 116 -23.30 7.36 2.39
CA SER A 116 -22.78 7.80 1.11
C SER A 116 -21.27 7.99 1.17
N VAL A 117 -20.58 7.61 0.09
CA VAL A 117 -19.16 7.92 -0.10
C VAL A 117 -19.01 9.33 -0.64
N TYR A 118 -18.02 10.08 -0.17
CA TYR A 118 -17.73 11.41 -0.70
C TYR A 118 -16.22 11.65 -0.88
N PRO A 119 -15.81 12.25 -2.02
CA PRO A 119 -16.60 12.50 -3.24
C PRO A 119 -16.88 11.21 -4.00
N GLU A 120 -17.95 11.13 -4.82
CA GLU A 120 -18.31 9.94 -5.57
C GLU A 120 -18.39 10.22 -7.07
N GLY A 121 -17.99 9.23 -7.88
CA GLY A 121 -18.04 9.23 -9.35
C GLY A 121 -16.92 10.03 -10.01
N ALA A 122 -16.54 9.64 -11.23
CA ALA A 122 -15.37 10.16 -11.93
C ALA A 122 -15.43 11.69 -12.17
N ALA A 123 -16.62 12.24 -12.41
CA ALA A 123 -16.79 13.68 -12.63
C ALA A 123 -16.45 14.52 -11.37
N ASN A 124 -16.65 13.97 -10.16
CA ASN A 124 -16.44 14.67 -8.89
C ASN A 124 -15.06 14.40 -8.27
N THR A 125 -14.46 13.23 -8.55
CA THR A 125 -13.17 12.82 -7.99
C THR A 125 -11.98 13.19 -8.87
N ARG A 126 -12.23 13.87 -9.97
CA ARG A 126 -11.21 14.41 -10.87
C ARG A 126 -10.39 15.47 -10.15
N ALA A 127 -9.07 15.38 -10.16
CA ALA A 127 -8.22 16.28 -9.42
C ALA A 127 -8.40 17.77 -9.77
N SER A 128 -8.67 18.11 -11.04
CA SER A 128 -8.97 19.47 -11.45
C SER A 128 -10.26 20.01 -10.82
N VAL A 129 -11.26 19.16 -10.63
CA VAL A 129 -12.55 19.53 -10.01
C VAL A 129 -12.36 19.71 -8.49
N LEU A 130 -11.66 18.77 -7.83
CA LEU A 130 -11.36 18.87 -6.41
C LEU A 130 -10.55 20.12 -6.09
N LYS A 131 -9.51 20.42 -6.89
CA LYS A 131 -8.74 21.67 -6.75
C LYS A 131 -9.59 22.92 -6.95
N ALA A 132 -10.47 22.93 -7.93
CA ALA A 132 -11.34 24.08 -8.19
C ALA A 132 -12.37 24.33 -7.06
N LYS A 133 -12.75 23.27 -6.32
CA LYS A 133 -13.62 23.36 -5.14
C LYS A 133 -12.85 23.66 -3.83
N GLY A 134 -11.52 23.64 -3.83
CA GLY A 134 -10.69 23.72 -2.60
C GLY A 134 -10.78 22.44 -1.77
N GLU A 135 -11.02 21.32 -2.41
CA GLU A 135 -11.21 19.99 -1.81
C GLU A 135 -9.99 19.07 -2.06
N ASP A 136 -8.79 19.65 -2.18
CA ASP A 136 -7.54 18.90 -2.43
C ASP A 136 -7.28 17.79 -1.41
N LYS A 137 -7.90 17.85 -0.23
CA LYS A 137 -7.79 16.81 0.80
C LYS A 137 -8.30 15.45 0.35
N TYR A 138 -9.16 15.41 -0.67
CA TYR A 138 -9.69 14.17 -1.26
C TYR A 138 -8.88 13.65 -2.46
N ILE A 139 -7.80 14.34 -2.84
CA ILE A 139 -6.80 13.76 -3.74
C ILE A 139 -5.95 12.83 -2.88
N ALA A 140 -6.10 11.53 -3.10
CA ALA A 140 -5.40 10.53 -2.33
C ALA A 140 -3.90 10.47 -2.67
N GLU A 141 -3.10 9.84 -1.80
CA GLU A 141 -1.66 9.61 -1.97
C GLU A 141 -0.93 10.84 -2.51
N LYS A 142 -0.92 11.90 -1.71
CA LYS A 142 -0.51 13.26 -2.13
C LYS A 142 0.88 13.30 -2.75
N GLU A 143 1.81 12.52 -2.25
CA GLU A 143 3.20 12.50 -2.66
C GLU A 143 3.33 12.03 -4.11
N ILE A 144 2.77 10.85 -4.43
CA ILE A 144 2.80 10.34 -5.81
C ILE A 144 1.82 11.08 -6.71
N SER A 145 0.66 11.48 -6.19
CA SER A 145 -0.33 12.24 -6.96
C SER A 145 0.18 13.59 -7.44
N ALA A 146 1.04 14.26 -6.67
CA ALA A 146 1.66 15.51 -7.10
C ALA A 146 2.51 15.32 -8.36
N ASP A 147 3.39 14.32 -8.35
CA ASP A 147 4.26 14.00 -9.49
C ASP A 147 3.46 13.50 -10.71
N LEU A 148 2.43 12.69 -10.47
CA LEU A 148 1.53 12.20 -11.53
C LEU A 148 0.75 13.36 -12.16
N ILE A 149 0.16 14.25 -11.36
CA ILE A 149 -0.57 15.43 -11.84
C ILE A 149 0.35 16.37 -12.63
N GLU A 150 1.59 16.55 -12.23
CA GLU A 150 2.56 17.34 -12.98
C GLU A 150 2.78 16.78 -14.40
N ARG A 151 2.76 15.44 -14.54
CA ARG A 151 3.03 14.78 -15.82
C ARG A 151 1.81 14.67 -16.73
N ILE A 152 0.64 14.37 -16.18
CA ILE A 152 -0.57 14.10 -17.00
C ILE A 152 -1.60 15.21 -16.94
N GLY A 153 -1.44 16.20 -16.06
CA GLY A 153 -2.43 17.24 -15.79
C GLY A 153 -3.53 16.79 -14.83
N ALA A 154 -4.05 17.73 -14.04
CA ALA A 154 -5.10 17.46 -13.05
C ALA A 154 -6.43 16.97 -13.67
N GLU A 155 -6.64 17.25 -14.95
CA GLU A 155 -7.81 16.78 -15.71
C GLU A 155 -7.73 15.28 -16.08
N ASN A 156 -6.57 14.67 -15.99
CA ASN A 156 -6.34 13.24 -16.28
C ASN A 156 -6.05 12.41 -15.02
N HIS A 157 -6.11 13.01 -13.83
CA HIS A 157 -5.91 12.34 -12.56
C HIS A 157 -7.25 12.22 -11.82
N PHE A 158 -7.59 10.99 -11.40
CA PHE A 158 -8.84 10.64 -10.73
C PHE A 158 -8.54 9.83 -9.47
N THR A 159 -9.37 9.99 -8.43
CA THR A 159 -9.35 9.13 -7.25
C THR A 159 -10.61 8.27 -7.27
N PHE A 160 -10.47 6.95 -7.27
CA PHE A 160 -11.59 6.05 -7.08
C PHE A 160 -11.93 5.99 -5.60
N THR A 161 -13.19 6.17 -5.29
CA THR A 161 -13.74 6.13 -3.93
C THR A 161 -14.88 5.13 -3.86
N GLU A 162 -14.86 4.31 -2.84
CA GLU A 162 -15.86 3.26 -2.60
C GLU A 162 -16.20 3.14 -1.11
N ASP A 163 -17.24 2.41 -0.82
CA ASP A 163 -17.48 1.94 0.54
C ASP A 163 -16.50 0.80 0.85
N TRP A 164 -15.42 1.14 1.54
CA TRP A 164 -14.31 0.25 1.86
C TRP A 164 -14.69 -0.91 2.79
N ARG A 165 -15.89 -0.90 3.40
CA ARG A 165 -16.42 -2.02 4.20
C ARG A 165 -16.95 -3.15 3.32
N MET A 166 -17.31 -2.85 2.07
CA MET A 166 -17.85 -3.83 1.12
C MET A 166 -16.74 -4.74 0.58
N GLY A 167 -17.12 -5.93 0.13
CA GLY A 167 -16.18 -6.88 -0.46
C GLY A 167 -15.62 -6.47 -1.81
N GLN A 168 -14.47 -7.02 -2.15
CA GLN A 168 -13.73 -6.66 -3.38
C GLN A 168 -14.46 -7.04 -4.66
N VAL A 169 -15.27 -8.10 -4.64
CA VAL A 169 -16.09 -8.48 -5.81
C VAL A 169 -17.05 -7.36 -6.20
N GLU A 170 -17.72 -6.76 -5.21
CA GLU A 170 -18.66 -5.66 -5.43
C GLU A 170 -17.93 -4.38 -5.83
N ASN A 171 -16.82 -4.08 -5.16
CA ASN A 171 -16.03 -2.87 -5.42
C ASN A 171 -15.32 -2.96 -6.79
N ALA A 172 -14.90 -4.15 -7.23
CA ALA A 172 -14.35 -4.35 -8.58
C ALA A 172 -15.38 -4.04 -9.68
N ALA A 173 -16.65 -4.40 -9.46
CA ALA A 173 -17.72 -4.04 -10.40
C ALA A 173 -17.99 -2.51 -10.44
N LYS A 174 -17.87 -1.82 -9.30
CA LYS A 174 -17.94 -0.35 -9.23
C LYS A 174 -16.74 0.30 -9.91
N LEU A 175 -15.53 -0.25 -9.71
CA LEU A 175 -14.32 0.23 -10.39
C LEU A 175 -14.42 0.06 -11.90
N ASP A 176 -14.98 -1.05 -12.39
CA ASP A 176 -15.23 -1.24 -13.82
C ASP A 176 -16.11 -0.13 -14.41
N LYS A 177 -17.20 0.19 -13.73
CA LYS A 177 -18.09 1.30 -14.13
C LYS A 177 -17.37 2.64 -14.10
N PHE A 178 -16.62 2.91 -13.03
CA PHE A 178 -15.84 4.14 -12.88
C PHE A 178 -14.80 4.30 -14.01
N ILE A 179 -14.13 3.21 -14.42
CA ILE A 179 -13.21 3.21 -15.56
C ILE A 179 -13.93 3.63 -16.83
N GLN A 180 -15.15 3.13 -17.08
CA GLN A 180 -15.91 3.55 -18.26
C GLN A 180 -16.27 5.06 -18.19
N GLU A 181 -16.66 5.57 -17.03
CA GLU A 181 -16.92 7.00 -16.81
C GLU A 181 -15.66 7.85 -17.10
N VAL A 182 -14.47 7.42 -16.60
CA VAL A 182 -13.21 8.13 -16.88
C VAL A 182 -12.88 8.11 -18.37
N LYS A 183 -13.05 6.97 -19.05
CA LYS A 183 -12.83 6.85 -20.49
C LYS A 183 -13.75 7.78 -21.28
N GLU A 184 -15.03 7.88 -20.88
CA GLU A 184 -15.99 8.78 -21.50
C GLU A 184 -15.62 10.25 -21.29
N LEU A 185 -15.30 10.64 -20.05
CA LEU A 185 -14.92 12.02 -19.69
C LEU A 185 -13.64 12.50 -20.36
N THR A 186 -12.69 11.62 -20.58
CA THR A 186 -11.38 11.98 -21.15
C THR A 186 -11.29 11.71 -22.65
N GLY A 187 -12.15 10.84 -23.19
CA GLY A 187 -12.08 10.32 -24.55
C GLY A 187 -10.90 9.36 -24.74
N SER A 188 -10.31 8.85 -23.68
CA SER A 188 -9.24 7.85 -23.73
C SER A 188 -9.81 6.44 -23.96
N ARG A 189 -9.03 5.57 -24.64
CA ARG A 189 -9.44 4.17 -24.81
C ARG A 189 -9.07 3.31 -23.59
N LYS A 190 -8.01 3.68 -22.89
CA LYS A 190 -7.48 2.95 -21.74
C LYS A 190 -7.21 3.91 -20.57
N VAL A 191 -7.06 3.36 -19.39
CA VAL A 191 -6.66 4.06 -18.17
C VAL A 191 -5.41 3.41 -17.57
N ASN A 192 -4.70 4.13 -16.71
CA ASN A 192 -3.72 3.56 -15.80
C ASN A 192 -4.35 3.40 -14.41
N LEU A 193 -3.95 2.36 -13.68
CA LEU A 193 -4.37 2.12 -12.30
C LEU A 193 -3.16 2.17 -11.36
N TYR A 194 -3.31 2.86 -10.25
CA TYR A 194 -2.42 2.75 -9.12
C TYR A 194 -3.23 2.40 -7.88
N GLY A 195 -3.02 1.22 -7.33
CA GLY A 195 -3.72 0.73 -6.13
C GLY A 195 -2.74 0.47 -5.00
N LEU A 196 -3.00 1.07 -3.83
CA LEU A 196 -2.21 0.89 -2.61
C LEU A 196 -2.98 0.01 -1.61
N SER A 197 -2.30 -1.00 -1.03
CA SER A 197 -2.88 -1.78 0.08
C SER A 197 -4.19 -2.49 -0.32
N HIS A 198 -5.30 -2.18 0.36
CA HIS A 198 -6.67 -2.57 -0.03
C HIS A 198 -6.99 -2.17 -1.48
N GLY A 199 -6.58 -0.97 -1.90
CA GLY A 199 -6.73 -0.54 -3.30
C GLY A 199 -5.91 -1.38 -4.27
N GLY A 200 -4.76 -1.92 -3.83
CA GLY A 200 -3.97 -2.91 -4.56
C GLY A 200 -4.71 -4.24 -4.69
N GLN A 201 -5.35 -4.73 -3.62
CA GLN A 201 -6.22 -5.91 -3.65
C GLN A 201 -7.41 -5.70 -4.57
N LEU A 202 -8.06 -4.53 -4.51
CA LEU A 202 -9.16 -4.18 -5.40
C LEU A 202 -8.72 -4.12 -6.87
N THR A 203 -7.53 -3.58 -7.13
CA THR A 203 -6.95 -3.58 -8.48
C THR A 203 -6.70 -5.02 -8.97
N ALA A 204 -6.19 -5.90 -8.12
CA ALA A 204 -6.02 -7.33 -8.43
C ALA A 204 -7.36 -8.01 -8.74
N ALA A 205 -8.38 -7.80 -7.91
CA ALA A 205 -9.73 -8.32 -8.14
C ALA A 205 -10.33 -7.78 -9.45
N TYR A 206 -10.19 -6.48 -9.71
CA TYR A 206 -10.61 -5.90 -10.99
C TYR A 206 -9.91 -6.57 -12.18
N LEU A 207 -8.60 -6.73 -12.13
CA LEU A 207 -7.85 -7.37 -13.21
C LEU A 207 -8.26 -8.84 -13.40
N TYR A 208 -8.57 -9.54 -12.32
CA TYR A 208 -9.08 -10.90 -12.38
C TYR A 208 -10.42 -10.99 -13.12
N TYR A 209 -11.41 -10.18 -12.73
CA TYR A 209 -12.77 -10.25 -13.27
C TYR A 209 -12.94 -9.50 -14.60
N TYR A 210 -12.26 -8.40 -14.80
CA TYR A 210 -12.50 -7.46 -15.90
C TYR A 210 -11.27 -7.20 -16.78
N GLY A 211 -10.07 -7.60 -16.36
CA GLY A 211 -8.82 -7.31 -17.06
C GLY A 211 -8.79 -7.77 -18.53
N ALA A 212 -9.50 -8.86 -18.85
CA ALA A 212 -9.63 -9.34 -20.22
C ALA A 212 -10.35 -8.36 -21.19
N LYS A 213 -11.02 -7.31 -20.68
CA LYS A 213 -11.59 -6.24 -21.51
C LYS A 213 -10.52 -5.36 -22.18
N GLY A 214 -9.31 -5.32 -21.64
CA GLY A 214 -8.21 -4.52 -22.15
C GLY A 214 -8.38 -3.01 -21.94
N ASP A 215 -9.16 -2.60 -20.94
CA ASP A 215 -9.43 -1.19 -20.61
C ASP A 215 -8.29 -0.52 -19.85
N VAL A 216 -7.37 -1.30 -19.29
CA VAL A 216 -6.21 -0.82 -18.56
C VAL A 216 -4.95 -0.93 -19.41
N ASP A 217 -4.15 0.13 -19.43
CA ASP A 217 -2.83 0.14 -20.08
C ASP A 217 -1.76 -0.36 -19.12
N ARG A 218 -1.68 0.25 -17.93
CA ARG A 218 -0.70 -0.09 -16.89
C ARG A 218 -1.37 -0.12 -15.52
N ALA A 219 -0.98 -1.07 -14.70
CA ALA A 219 -1.44 -1.20 -13.33
C ALA A 219 -0.26 -1.41 -12.39
N ILE A 220 -0.17 -0.62 -11.33
CA ILE A 220 0.70 -0.87 -10.19
C ILE A 220 -0.18 -1.29 -9.02
N MET A 221 0.16 -2.43 -8.41
CA MET A 221 -0.38 -2.88 -7.13
C MET A 221 0.72 -2.71 -6.09
N ASP A 222 0.61 -1.67 -5.27
CA ASP A 222 1.60 -1.28 -4.27
C ASP A 222 1.21 -1.84 -2.91
N ALA A 223 2.07 -2.66 -2.33
CA ALA A 223 1.84 -3.36 -1.07
C ALA A 223 0.41 -3.96 -0.96
N PRO A 224 -0.05 -4.72 -1.99
CA PRO A 224 -1.43 -5.16 -2.07
C PRO A 224 -1.72 -6.26 -1.05
N ALA A 225 -2.88 -6.25 -0.41
CA ALA A 225 -3.36 -7.37 0.40
C ALA A 225 -3.99 -8.46 -0.49
N THR A 226 -3.33 -8.87 -1.56
CA THR A 226 -3.89 -9.69 -2.65
C THR A 226 -4.60 -10.94 -2.16
N CYS A 227 -4.00 -11.67 -1.22
CA CYS A 227 -4.59 -12.84 -0.57
C CYS A 227 -4.68 -12.67 0.95
N GLY A 228 -5.09 -11.49 1.41
CA GLY A 228 -5.30 -11.21 2.81
C GLY A 228 -4.07 -10.71 3.55
N THR A 229 -4.02 -10.96 4.86
CA THR A 229 -2.89 -10.61 5.72
C THR A 229 -2.93 -11.40 7.02
N GLN A 230 -1.76 -11.82 7.53
CA GLN A 230 -1.61 -12.45 8.85
C GLN A 230 -2.16 -11.55 9.97
N LEU A 231 -2.11 -10.22 9.81
CA LEU A 231 -2.67 -9.28 10.79
C LEU A 231 -4.14 -9.58 11.10
N VAL A 232 -4.96 -9.90 10.09
CA VAL A 232 -6.37 -10.24 10.29
C VAL A 232 -6.53 -11.61 10.95
N VAL A 233 -5.63 -12.56 10.69
CA VAL A 233 -5.60 -13.84 11.41
C VAL A 233 -5.40 -13.59 12.90
N ASP A 234 -4.40 -12.81 13.27
CA ASP A 234 -4.08 -12.49 14.67
C ASP A 234 -5.24 -11.75 15.36
N LEU A 235 -5.92 -10.87 14.60
CA LEU A 235 -7.13 -10.19 15.06
C LEU A 235 -8.25 -11.19 15.41
N PHE A 236 -8.56 -12.14 14.52
CA PHE A 236 -9.62 -13.13 14.75
C PHE A 236 -9.27 -14.15 15.83
N GLU A 237 -8.00 -14.49 15.99
CA GLU A 237 -7.53 -15.42 17.02
C GLU A 237 -7.38 -14.77 18.40
N GLY A 238 -7.32 -13.44 18.49
CA GLY A 238 -7.04 -12.72 19.75
C GLY A 238 -5.58 -12.80 20.17
N ASN A 239 -4.68 -12.93 19.21
CA ASN A 239 -3.25 -13.14 19.42
C ASN A 239 -2.42 -11.92 19.01
N ILE A 240 -2.95 -10.72 19.22
CA ILE A 240 -2.24 -9.50 18.86
C ILE A 240 -1.16 -9.20 19.90
N HIS A 241 0.09 -9.12 19.46
CA HIS A 241 1.28 -8.79 20.24
C HIS A 241 2.05 -7.68 19.52
N PHE A 242 1.64 -6.43 19.70
CA PHE A 242 2.42 -5.33 19.15
C PHE A 242 3.78 -5.20 19.79
N ASP A 243 4.84 -5.07 18.97
CA ASP A 243 6.04 -4.38 19.44
C ASP A 243 5.73 -2.87 19.46
N VAL A 244 5.51 -2.35 20.67
CA VAL A 244 5.08 -0.94 20.83
C VAL A 244 6.16 0.02 20.33
N ALA A 245 7.44 -0.32 20.39
CA ALA A 245 8.49 0.55 19.86
C ALA A 245 8.34 0.72 18.34
N THR A 246 8.15 -0.38 17.63
CA THR A 246 7.91 -0.38 16.18
C THR A 246 6.55 0.24 15.82
N LEU A 247 5.51 0.00 16.62
CA LEU A 247 4.21 0.66 16.44
C LEU A 247 4.31 2.18 16.58
N ILE A 248 5.02 2.68 17.60
CA ILE A 248 5.27 4.10 17.78
C ILE A 248 6.04 4.65 16.58
N GLU A 249 7.09 3.98 16.14
CA GLU A 249 7.86 4.38 14.97
C GLU A 249 6.97 4.47 13.73
N TYR A 250 6.15 3.46 13.47
CA TYR A 250 5.21 3.46 12.34
C TYR A 250 4.21 4.63 12.39
N VAL A 251 3.64 4.88 13.57
CA VAL A 251 2.70 6.00 13.78
C VAL A 251 3.40 7.35 13.61
N GLU A 252 4.60 7.52 14.16
CA GLU A 252 5.38 8.76 14.04
C GLU A 252 5.74 9.06 12.58
N ILE A 253 6.12 8.04 11.82
CA ILE A 253 6.38 8.14 10.39
C ILE A 253 5.10 8.58 9.66
N GLY A 254 3.99 7.89 9.86
CA GLY A 254 2.71 8.17 9.19
C GLY A 254 2.17 9.57 9.46
N PHE A 255 2.31 10.07 10.69
CA PHE A 255 1.88 11.42 11.06
C PHE A 255 2.96 12.49 10.92
N ARG A 256 4.19 12.11 10.56
CA ARG A 256 5.36 13.01 10.48
C ARG A 256 5.56 13.83 11.77
N LYS A 257 5.36 13.20 12.91
CA LYS A 257 5.41 13.85 14.20
C LYS A 257 5.93 12.89 15.25
N GLU A 258 6.89 13.37 16.05
CA GLU A 258 7.34 12.66 17.24
C GLU A 258 6.31 12.81 18.36
N TYR A 259 6.05 11.71 19.05
CA TYR A 259 5.16 11.66 20.19
C TYR A 259 5.91 11.07 21.38
N GLU A 260 5.69 11.64 22.56
CA GLU A 260 6.26 11.14 23.80
C GLU A 260 5.35 10.06 24.40
N TYR A 261 5.41 8.84 23.85
CA TYR A 261 4.61 7.70 24.35
C TYR A 261 5.37 6.81 25.35
N GLU A 262 6.67 7.02 25.54
CA GLU A 262 7.52 6.20 26.42
C GLU A 262 6.96 6.11 27.83
N TRP A 263 6.40 7.19 28.36
CA TRP A 263 5.78 7.22 29.69
C TRP A 263 4.56 6.30 29.81
N LEU A 264 3.78 6.09 28.73
CA LEU A 264 2.66 5.15 28.73
C LEU A 264 3.16 3.72 28.86
N VAL A 265 4.18 3.36 28.10
CA VAL A 265 4.79 2.04 28.15
C VAL A 265 5.44 1.77 29.49
N GLU A 266 6.16 2.76 30.06
CA GLU A 266 6.75 2.67 31.39
C GLU A 266 5.69 2.54 32.49
N ALA A 267 4.59 3.29 32.39
CA ALA A 267 3.54 3.29 33.40
C ALA A 267 2.70 2.02 33.40
N PHE A 268 2.41 1.44 32.23
CA PHE A 268 1.44 0.35 32.10
C PHE A 268 2.07 -1.01 31.81
N GLY A 269 3.27 -1.05 31.23
CA GLY A 269 3.92 -2.29 30.81
C GLY A 269 3.31 -2.87 29.52
N PHE A 270 4.15 -3.47 28.69
CA PHE A 270 3.82 -3.96 27.35
C PHE A 270 2.76 -5.04 27.32
N ASP A 271 2.96 -6.11 28.05
CA ASP A 271 2.08 -7.28 28.03
C ASP A 271 0.65 -6.93 28.40
N ARG A 272 0.51 -5.99 29.33
CA ARG A 272 -0.80 -5.54 29.80
C ARG A 272 -1.50 -4.63 28.79
N LEU A 273 -0.75 -3.77 28.10
CA LEU A 273 -1.31 -2.94 27.01
C LEU A 273 -1.77 -3.83 25.86
N ASN A 274 -0.97 -4.83 25.47
CA ASN A 274 -1.37 -5.80 24.46
C ASN A 274 -2.63 -6.58 24.88
N GLN A 275 -2.68 -7.06 26.12
CA GLN A 275 -3.87 -7.77 26.62
C GLN A 275 -5.11 -6.86 26.61
N ALA A 276 -4.97 -5.63 27.09
CA ALA A 276 -6.09 -4.68 27.08
C ALA A 276 -6.56 -4.38 25.66
N PHE A 277 -5.64 -4.28 24.69
CA PHE A 277 -5.99 -4.07 23.29
C PHE A 277 -6.75 -5.26 22.71
N ASN A 278 -6.27 -6.48 22.93
CA ASN A 278 -6.97 -7.71 22.51
C ASN A 278 -8.37 -7.77 23.12
N ASP A 279 -8.49 -7.48 24.42
CA ASP A 279 -9.77 -7.48 25.11
C ASP A 279 -10.75 -6.44 24.54
N ILE A 280 -10.28 -5.22 24.22
CA ILE A 280 -11.09 -4.20 23.57
C ILE A 280 -11.60 -4.68 22.22
N ILE A 281 -10.71 -5.23 21.40
CA ILE A 281 -11.08 -5.71 20.07
C ILE A 281 -12.09 -6.84 20.17
N HIS A 282 -11.79 -7.90 20.93
CA HIS A 282 -12.62 -9.10 20.97
C HIS A 282 -13.93 -8.92 21.71
N GLN A 283 -13.95 -8.12 22.78
CA GLN A 283 -15.18 -7.96 23.57
C GLN A 283 -16.10 -6.86 23.01
N TYR A 284 -15.57 -5.91 22.21
CA TYR A 284 -16.33 -4.72 21.81
C TYR A 284 -16.34 -4.47 20.31
N LEU A 285 -15.18 -4.50 19.64
CA LEU A 285 -15.07 -3.99 18.27
C LEU A 285 -15.27 -5.07 17.20
N LEU A 286 -14.92 -6.32 17.48
CA LEU A 286 -15.04 -7.41 16.50
C LEU A 286 -16.48 -7.56 15.99
N ASP A 287 -17.48 -7.43 16.88
CA ASP A 287 -18.90 -7.50 16.53
C ASP A 287 -19.37 -6.40 15.54
N ILE A 288 -18.66 -5.29 15.47
CA ILE A 288 -18.94 -4.22 14.49
C ILE A 288 -18.39 -4.59 13.12
N VAL A 289 -17.14 -5.06 13.09
CA VAL A 289 -16.40 -5.25 11.82
C VAL A 289 -16.60 -6.64 11.22
N ILE A 290 -17.11 -7.60 11.98
CA ILE A 290 -17.25 -9.00 11.54
C ILE A 290 -18.14 -9.15 10.30
N ASN A 291 -19.07 -8.25 10.07
CA ASN A 291 -19.95 -8.25 8.91
C ASN A 291 -19.46 -7.38 7.76
N PHE A 292 -18.23 -6.82 7.82
CA PHE A 292 -17.64 -6.11 6.69
C PHE A 292 -17.13 -7.13 5.66
N GLY A 293 -17.58 -7.02 4.42
CA GLY A 293 -17.10 -7.90 3.34
C GLY A 293 -15.59 -7.82 3.14
N SER A 294 -15.02 -6.61 3.26
CA SER A 294 -13.59 -6.38 3.13
C SER A 294 -12.75 -7.07 4.21
N VAL A 295 -13.26 -7.20 5.44
CA VAL A 295 -12.56 -7.91 6.51
C VAL A 295 -12.41 -9.39 6.16
N TRP A 296 -13.41 -10.00 5.53
CA TRP A 296 -13.35 -11.38 5.06
C TRP A 296 -12.40 -11.53 3.88
N ASP A 297 -12.34 -10.55 2.98
CA ASP A 297 -11.38 -10.55 1.87
C ASP A 297 -9.93 -10.35 2.34
N PHE A 298 -9.71 -9.92 3.59
CA PHE A 298 -8.41 -9.89 4.25
C PHE A 298 -8.04 -11.19 4.97
N VAL A 299 -8.94 -12.14 5.11
CA VAL A 299 -8.62 -13.47 5.68
C VAL A 299 -7.82 -14.26 4.64
N PRO A 300 -6.62 -14.76 4.97
CA PRO A 300 -5.86 -15.62 4.05
C PRO A 300 -6.63 -16.91 3.70
N PRO A 301 -6.45 -17.45 2.47
CA PRO A 301 -7.20 -18.61 1.99
C PRO A 301 -7.10 -19.86 2.88
N ASP A 302 -5.96 -20.08 3.51
CA ASP A 302 -5.71 -21.22 4.38
C ASP A 302 -6.44 -21.14 5.73
N LYS A 303 -6.87 -19.94 6.15
CA LYS A 303 -7.65 -19.68 7.37
C LYS A 303 -9.14 -19.47 7.12
N TYR A 304 -9.54 -19.28 5.87
CA TYR A 304 -10.88 -18.86 5.53
C TYR A 304 -11.96 -19.84 6.01
N GLU A 305 -11.82 -21.15 5.74
CA GLU A 305 -12.80 -22.15 6.14
C GLU A 305 -12.95 -22.28 7.66
N GLU A 306 -11.84 -22.20 8.39
CA GLU A 306 -11.82 -22.23 9.85
C GLU A 306 -12.61 -21.05 10.42
N PHE A 307 -12.29 -19.84 9.96
CA PHE A 307 -12.92 -18.63 10.49
C PHE A 307 -14.39 -18.50 10.05
N LYS A 308 -14.70 -18.85 8.81
CA LYS A 308 -16.08 -18.91 8.31
C LYS A 308 -16.94 -19.81 9.21
N ALA A 309 -16.48 -21.01 9.51
CA ALA A 309 -17.21 -21.94 10.36
C ALA A 309 -17.33 -21.48 11.82
N LYS A 310 -16.35 -20.70 12.31
CA LYS A 310 -16.32 -20.23 13.70
C LYS A 310 -17.17 -18.98 13.93
N TYR A 311 -17.21 -18.06 12.97
CA TYR A 311 -17.72 -16.70 13.18
C TYR A 311 -19.01 -16.38 12.39
N LEU A 312 -19.34 -17.14 11.34
CA LEU A 312 -20.50 -16.85 10.50
C LEU A 312 -21.59 -17.91 10.67
N ASP A 313 -22.84 -17.45 10.84
CA ASP A 313 -24.00 -18.30 10.75
C ASP A 313 -24.35 -18.55 9.26
N PRO A 314 -24.46 -19.80 8.79
CA PRO A 314 -24.67 -20.09 7.38
C PRO A 314 -26.04 -19.61 6.83
N VAL A 315 -27.00 -19.26 7.69
CA VAL A 315 -28.30 -18.73 7.29
C VAL A 315 -28.33 -17.20 7.38
N GLU A 316 -27.94 -16.66 8.52
CA GLU A 316 -27.96 -15.20 8.73
C GLU A 316 -26.92 -14.48 7.88
N ASN A 317 -25.71 -15.06 7.74
CA ASN A 317 -24.63 -14.50 6.95
C ASN A 317 -24.58 -15.02 5.50
N ALA A 318 -25.62 -15.70 4.99
CA ALA A 318 -25.59 -16.33 3.67
C ALA A 318 -25.15 -15.39 2.54
N GLY A 319 -25.58 -14.13 2.59
CA GLY A 319 -25.20 -13.09 1.59
C GLY A 319 -23.72 -12.72 1.66
N LEU A 320 -23.17 -12.54 2.86
CA LEU A 320 -21.76 -12.26 3.11
C LEU A 320 -20.88 -13.45 2.70
N ILE A 321 -21.27 -14.67 3.11
CA ILE A 321 -20.58 -15.91 2.76
C ILE A 321 -20.48 -16.06 1.24
N ALA A 322 -21.59 -15.87 0.51
CA ALA A 322 -21.58 -16.02 -0.94
C ALA A 322 -20.60 -15.09 -1.64
N LYS A 323 -20.46 -13.84 -1.17
CA LYS A 323 -19.52 -12.85 -1.73
C LYS A 323 -18.08 -13.20 -1.37
N SER A 324 -17.85 -13.60 -0.14
CA SER A 324 -16.54 -14.00 0.37
C SER A 324 -16.05 -15.30 -0.27
N ASP A 325 -16.93 -16.29 -0.43
CA ASP A 325 -16.67 -17.53 -1.18
C ASP A 325 -16.25 -17.22 -2.63
N GLU A 326 -16.94 -16.29 -3.29
CA GLU A 326 -16.59 -15.85 -4.65
C GLU A 326 -15.17 -15.26 -4.71
N MET A 327 -14.78 -14.42 -3.74
CA MET A 327 -13.44 -13.88 -3.68
C MET A 327 -12.38 -14.95 -3.42
N HIS A 328 -12.60 -15.84 -2.45
CA HIS A 328 -11.62 -16.85 -2.03
C HIS A 328 -11.45 -17.96 -3.04
N TYR A 329 -12.58 -18.59 -3.48
CA TYR A 329 -12.50 -19.77 -4.33
C TYR A 329 -12.26 -19.46 -5.80
N ASN A 330 -12.59 -18.24 -6.25
CA ASN A 330 -12.36 -17.84 -7.64
C ASN A 330 -11.17 -16.88 -7.75
N ALA A 331 -11.24 -15.66 -7.21
CA ALA A 331 -10.21 -14.66 -7.46
C ALA A 331 -8.88 -15.01 -6.79
N MET A 332 -8.87 -15.24 -5.47
CA MET A 332 -7.63 -15.54 -4.75
C MET A 332 -7.01 -16.85 -5.19
N ALA A 333 -7.82 -17.92 -5.33
CA ALA A 333 -7.34 -19.24 -5.74
C ALA A 333 -6.73 -19.26 -7.15
N HIS A 334 -7.13 -18.33 -8.03
CA HIS A 334 -6.71 -18.28 -9.44
C HIS A 334 -6.11 -16.93 -9.83
N MET A 335 -5.51 -16.21 -8.87
CA MET A 335 -5.01 -14.86 -9.08
C MET A 335 -3.97 -14.77 -10.20
N SER A 336 -2.99 -15.66 -10.22
CA SER A 336 -1.96 -15.70 -11.28
C SER A 336 -2.57 -15.81 -12.67
N GLU A 337 -3.57 -16.67 -12.84
CA GLU A 337 -4.26 -16.88 -14.12
C GLU A 337 -5.07 -15.65 -14.53
N GLY A 338 -5.71 -14.98 -13.55
CA GLY A 338 -6.47 -13.75 -13.77
C GLY A 338 -5.58 -12.60 -14.24
N LEU A 339 -4.48 -12.37 -13.53
CA LEU A 339 -3.51 -11.33 -13.87
C LEU A 339 -2.85 -11.61 -15.24
N LYS A 340 -2.55 -12.88 -15.53
CA LYS A 340 -2.01 -13.25 -16.84
C LYS A 340 -3.02 -12.99 -17.97
N ARG A 341 -4.32 -13.28 -17.78
CA ARG A 341 -5.34 -12.93 -18.78
C ARG A 341 -5.39 -11.43 -19.05
N ALA A 342 -5.19 -10.60 -18.01
CA ALA A 342 -5.11 -9.15 -18.17
C ALA A 342 -3.85 -8.73 -18.95
N GLN A 343 -2.70 -9.38 -18.71
CA GLN A 343 -1.48 -9.16 -19.49
C GLN A 343 -1.66 -9.58 -20.96
N ASP A 344 -2.29 -10.71 -21.21
CA ASP A 344 -2.59 -11.21 -22.57
C ASP A 344 -3.54 -10.25 -23.32
N ALA A 345 -4.39 -9.50 -22.60
CA ALA A 345 -5.24 -8.41 -23.14
C ALA A 345 -4.47 -7.08 -23.31
N GLY A 346 -3.19 -7.04 -22.99
CA GLY A 346 -2.29 -5.91 -23.21
C GLY A 346 -2.17 -4.94 -22.03
N THR A 347 -2.46 -5.39 -20.81
CA THR A 347 -2.19 -4.62 -19.59
C THR A 347 -0.78 -4.91 -19.09
N LYS A 348 0.05 -3.90 -18.88
CA LYS A 348 1.32 -4.03 -18.16
C LYS A 348 1.03 -3.98 -16.66
N ILE A 349 1.56 -4.93 -15.90
CA ILE A 349 1.29 -5.06 -14.47
C ILE A 349 2.61 -5.04 -13.70
N ALA A 350 2.65 -4.30 -12.59
CA ALA A 350 3.72 -4.37 -11.60
C ALA A 350 3.12 -4.63 -10.21
N ILE A 351 3.65 -5.62 -9.51
CA ILE A 351 3.34 -5.93 -8.11
C ILE A 351 4.54 -5.51 -7.28
N ILE A 352 4.30 -4.67 -6.27
CA ILE A 352 5.33 -4.21 -5.35
C ILE A 352 5.02 -4.78 -3.97
N ALA A 353 5.91 -5.60 -3.45
CA ALA A 353 5.80 -6.18 -2.11
C ALA A 353 6.93 -5.64 -1.22
N ASN A 354 6.58 -5.06 -0.08
CA ASN A 354 7.56 -4.59 0.87
C ASN A 354 7.97 -5.71 1.81
N THR A 355 9.19 -5.67 2.30
CA THR A 355 9.82 -6.74 3.07
C THR A 355 10.71 -6.18 4.18
N GLU A 356 11.26 -7.07 5.01
CA GLU A 356 12.19 -6.78 6.11
C GLU A 356 11.61 -6.08 7.34
N HIS A 357 10.29 -6.16 7.51
CA HIS A 357 9.66 -5.93 8.80
C HIS A 357 8.96 -7.19 9.27
N ASP A 358 8.98 -7.42 10.58
CA ASP A 358 8.06 -8.39 11.18
C ASP A 358 6.63 -7.85 11.08
N ILE A 359 5.63 -8.73 11.03
CA ILE A 359 4.26 -8.24 11.00
C ILE A 359 3.91 -7.59 12.34
N GLY A 360 3.14 -6.50 12.31
CA GLY A 360 2.92 -5.66 13.48
C GLY A 360 2.19 -6.35 14.65
N THR A 361 1.53 -7.47 14.39
CA THR A 361 0.68 -8.17 15.36
C THR A 361 1.28 -9.45 15.93
N SER A 362 2.34 -9.98 15.33
CA SER A 362 2.99 -11.22 15.77
C SER A 362 4.47 -11.23 15.36
N THR A 363 5.15 -12.35 15.53
CA THR A 363 6.57 -12.49 15.20
C THR A 363 6.83 -13.63 14.21
N GLY A 364 7.89 -13.49 13.43
CA GLY A 364 8.34 -14.51 12.49
C GLY A 364 7.72 -14.44 11.10
N VAL A 365 7.02 -13.35 10.77
CA VAL A 365 6.36 -13.19 9.46
C VAL A 365 6.98 -12.02 8.71
N ASN A 366 7.67 -12.29 7.60
CA ASN A 366 8.26 -11.25 6.76
C ASN A 366 7.16 -10.43 6.07
N SER A 367 7.17 -9.13 6.30
CA SER A 367 6.09 -8.21 5.93
C SER A 367 6.60 -6.78 5.75
N ASP A 368 5.66 -5.87 5.55
CA ASP A 368 5.82 -4.42 5.66
C ASP A 368 5.21 -3.83 6.94
N TYR A 369 5.06 -4.65 7.98
CA TYR A 369 4.38 -4.40 9.24
C TYR A 369 2.85 -4.63 9.21
N ILE A 370 2.19 -4.51 8.08
CA ILE A 370 0.73 -4.67 7.91
C ILE A 370 0.39 -5.84 6.99
N ILE A 371 1.07 -5.96 5.85
CA ILE A 371 0.83 -7.00 4.85
C ILE A 371 2.07 -7.88 4.73
N ASP A 372 1.89 -9.17 4.91
CA ASP A 372 2.98 -10.12 4.72
C ASP A 372 3.33 -10.30 3.23
N VAL A 373 4.60 -10.60 2.99
CA VAL A 373 5.16 -10.72 1.63
C VAL A 373 4.45 -11.79 0.83
N HIS A 374 4.07 -12.91 1.46
CA HIS A 374 3.34 -13.99 0.78
C HIS A 374 1.98 -13.51 0.29
N SER A 375 1.20 -12.89 1.16
CA SER A 375 -0.14 -12.36 0.82
C SER A 375 -0.08 -11.29 -0.28
N ALA A 376 0.93 -10.41 -0.23
CA ALA A 376 1.10 -9.36 -1.23
C ALA A 376 1.45 -9.92 -2.61
N SER A 377 2.36 -10.88 -2.67
CA SER A 377 3.06 -11.26 -3.91
C SER A 377 2.80 -12.70 -4.38
N GLY A 378 2.37 -13.60 -3.50
CA GLY A 378 2.35 -15.05 -3.75
C GLY A 378 3.72 -15.71 -3.63
N ALA A 379 4.79 -14.96 -3.33
CA ALA A 379 6.12 -15.51 -3.15
C ALA A 379 6.21 -16.39 -1.89
N TYR A 380 7.06 -17.40 -1.93
CA TYR A 380 7.37 -18.18 -0.74
C TYR A 380 8.46 -17.47 0.07
N CYS A 381 8.27 -17.35 1.37
CA CYS A 381 9.18 -16.64 2.26
C CYS A 381 9.67 -17.55 3.39
N ALA A 382 10.92 -17.36 3.78
CA ALA A 382 11.41 -17.84 5.07
C ALA A 382 10.76 -17.00 6.19
N PRO A 383 10.68 -17.54 7.42
CA PRO A 383 10.29 -16.73 8.57
C PRO A 383 11.16 -15.47 8.71
N PHE A 384 10.59 -14.39 9.22
CA PHE A 384 11.31 -13.14 9.39
C PHE A 384 12.62 -13.32 10.16
N GLY A 385 13.70 -12.77 9.62
CA GLY A 385 15.04 -12.92 10.18
C GLY A 385 15.74 -14.27 9.91
N GLU A 386 15.06 -15.21 9.23
CA GLU A 386 15.63 -16.50 8.83
C GLU A 386 15.99 -16.52 7.33
N LYS A 387 16.79 -17.52 6.95
CA LYS A 387 17.19 -17.75 5.55
C LYS A 387 16.85 -19.16 5.13
N PHE A 388 16.59 -19.35 3.85
CA PHE A 388 16.46 -20.69 3.28
C PHE A 388 17.72 -21.52 3.53
N PRO A 389 17.57 -22.85 3.78
CA PRO A 389 18.70 -23.77 3.87
C PRO A 389 19.61 -23.69 2.62
N ALA A 390 20.89 -24.04 2.78
CA ALA A 390 21.86 -23.98 1.67
C ALA A 390 21.46 -24.84 0.46
N ASP A 391 20.73 -25.93 0.70
CA ASP A 391 20.24 -26.87 -0.30
C ASP A 391 18.80 -26.57 -0.78
N TYR A 392 18.24 -25.43 -0.39
CA TYR A 392 16.90 -25.00 -0.83
C TYR A 392 16.84 -24.89 -2.36
N LYS A 393 15.74 -25.40 -2.90
CA LYS A 393 15.45 -25.34 -4.35
C LYS A 393 14.23 -24.48 -4.60
N LYS A 394 14.29 -23.66 -5.65
CA LYS A 394 13.16 -22.83 -6.08
C LYS A 394 11.89 -23.68 -6.22
N GLN A 395 10.75 -23.13 -5.79
CA GLN A 395 9.45 -23.80 -5.90
C GLN A 395 9.01 -23.97 -7.35
N ASN A 396 9.33 -23.01 -8.23
CA ASN A 396 9.05 -23.02 -9.67
C ASN A 396 7.56 -23.28 -10.02
N THR A 397 6.64 -22.78 -9.21
CA THR A 397 5.21 -23.03 -9.43
C THR A 397 4.60 -22.12 -10.49
N VAL A 398 5.15 -20.92 -10.69
CA VAL A 398 4.72 -19.94 -11.70
C VAL A 398 5.79 -19.76 -12.78
N CYS A 399 7.04 -19.42 -12.39
CA CYS A 399 8.17 -19.40 -13.31
C CYS A 399 9.02 -20.65 -13.15
N ASN A 400 9.08 -21.48 -14.18
CA ASN A 400 9.89 -22.71 -14.23
C ASN A 400 11.12 -22.60 -15.14
N ASP A 401 11.44 -21.42 -15.67
CA ASP A 401 12.62 -21.20 -16.49
C ASP A 401 13.89 -21.38 -15.64
N PRO A 402 14.79 -22.30 -16.01
CA PRO A 402 16.00 -22.56 -15.24
C PRO A 402 17.03 -21.43 -15.33
N THR A 403 16.90 -20.53 -16.30
CA THR A 403 17.78 -19.37 -16.47
C THR A 403 17.33 -18.16 -15.65
N HIS A 404 16.10 -18.16 -15.17
CA HIS A 404 15.55 -17.10 -14.34
C HIS A 404 15.86 -17.34 -12.87
N TRP A 405 16.54 -16.39 -12.27
CA TRP A 405 16.86 -16.42 -10.84
C TRP A 405 15.86 -15.58 -10.05
N HIS A 406 15.08 -16.22 -9.20
CA HIS A 406 14.02 -15.59 -8.42
C HIS A 406 14.20 -15.79 -6.91
N ILE A 407 15.41 -16.06 -6.45
CA ILE A 407 15.74 -16.10 -5.02
C ILE A 407 16.37 -14.77 -4.62
N SER A 408 15.88 -14.18 -3.53
CA SER A 408 16.46 -12.95 -2.96
C SER A 408 17.94 -13.12 -2.61
N PRO A 409 18.74 -12.06 -2.67
CA PRO A 409 20.14 -12.09 -2.24
C PRO A 409 20.28 -12.56 -0.77
N GLU A 410 19.35 -12.17 0.09
CA GLU A 410 19.26 -12.56 1.51
C GLU A 410 18.85 -14.02 1.68
N ARG A 411 18.36 -14.68 0.62
CA ARG A 411 17.87 -16.06 0.62
C ARG A 411 16.66 -16.28 1.54
N ASP A 412 15.78 -15.37 1.57
CA ASP A 412 14.56 -15.41 2.38
C ASP A 412 13.27 -15.34 1.54
N ILE A 413 13.37 -14.94 0.26
CA ILE A 413 12.23 -14.85 -0.65
C ILE A 413 12.50 -15.67 -1.91
N ASP A 414 11.52 -16.52 -2.30
CA ASP A 414 11.46 -17.22 -3.57
C ASP A 414 10.29 -16.69 -4.41
N ALA A 415 10.60 -15.79 -5.33
CA ALA A 415 9.63 -15.18 -6.22
C ALA A 415 9.26 -16.05 -7.43
N SER A 416 9.82 -17.27 -7.58
CA SER A 416 9.43 -18.17 -8.66
C SER A 416 7.99 -18.66 -8.55
N CYS A 417 7.35 -18.49 -7.40
CA CYS A 417 5.94 -18.77 -7.14
C CYS A 417 5.07 -17.52 -7.00
N ALA A 418 5.64 -16.32 -7.12
CA ALA A 418 4.87 -15.08 -7.09
C ALA A 418 3.78 -15.07 -8.18
N TYR A 419 2.65 -14.37 -7.94
CA TYR A 419 1.50 -14.34 -8.85
C TYR A 419 1.89 -14.00 -10.30
N LEU A 420 2.85 -13.11 -10.47
CA LEU A 420 3.55 -12.81 -11.72
C LEU A 420 5.05 -12.73 -11.42
N SER A 421 5.76 -13.85 -11.46
CA SER A 421 7.17 -13.95 -11.04
C SER A 421 8.08 -12.91 -11.71
N GLU A 422 7.85 -12.60 -12.98
CA GLU A 422 8.65 -11.64 -13.75
C GLU A 422 8.15 -10.20 -13.63
N ASN A 423 7.04 -9.96 -12.94
CA ASN A 423 6.43 -8.62 -12.77
C ASN A 423 6.15 -8.31 -11.29
N THR A 424 6.91 -8.95 -10.40
CA THR A 424 6.85 -8.69 -8.95
C THR A 424 8.20 -8.20 -8.47
N TRP A 425 8.21 -7.03 -7.82
CA TRP A 425 9.38 -6.40 -7.23
C TRP A 425 9.26 -6.34 -5.73
N PHE A 426 10.39 -6.45 -5.03
CA PHE A 426 10.46 -6.44 -3.58
C PHE A 426 11.26 -5.23 -3.11
N VAL A 427 10.69 -4.50 -2.14
CA VAL A 427 11.27 -3.28 -1.56
C VAL A 427 11.63 -3.57 -0.11
N ASN A 428 12.91 -3.44 0.22
CA ASN A 428 13.41 -3.76 1.54
C ASN A 428 13.26 -2.60 2.52
N GLY A 429 12.81 -2.89 3.75
CA GLY A 429 12.81 -1.95 4.86
C GLY A 429 11.82 -0.78 4.73
N GLN A 430 10.82 -0.88 3.84
CA GLN A 430 9.74 0.09 3.76
C GLN A 430 8.54 -0.38 4.57
N PHE A 431 8.03 0.48 5.44
CA PHE A 431 6.77 0.27 6.11
C PHE A 431 5.59 0.40 5.15
N HIS A 432 4.47 -0.19 5.54
CA HIS A 432 3.24 -0.16 4.78
C HIS A 432 2.81 1.26 4.37
N GLY A 433 2.54 1.46 3.08
CA GLY A 433 2.11 2.75 2.54
C GLY A 433 3.21 3.79 2.38
N MET A 434 4.49 3.46 2.68
CA MET A 434 5.58 4.44 2.64
C MET A 434 6.36 4.43 1.31
N CYS A 435 6.14 3.48 0.43
CA CYS A 435 6.79 3.41 -0.87
C CYS A 435 6.67 4.68 -1.73
N PRO A 436 5.50 5.35 -1.80
CA PRO A 436 5.38 6.61 -2.54
C PRO A 436 6.25 7.75 -2.03
N TRP A 437 6.76 7.63 -0.80
CA TRP A 437 7.58 8.64 -0.14
C TRP A 437 9.07 8.38 -0.39
N ASP A 438 9.43 7.13 -0.73
CA ASP A 438 10.79 6.80 -1.13
C ASP A 438 11.05 7.25 -2.57
N ARG A 439 12.19 7.94 -2.76
CA ARG A 439 12.57 8.48 -4.07
C ARG A 439 12.72 7.40 -5.14
N TYR A 440 13.37 6.30 -4.78
CA TYR A 440 13.71 5.25 -5.77
C TYR A 440 12.46 4.49 -6.19
N THR A 441 11.62 4.12 -5.24
CA THR A 441 10.35 3.45 -5.51
C THR A 441 9.41 4.36 -6.30
N ARG A 442 9.34 5.65 -5.95
CA ARG A 442 8.57 6.65 -6.71
C ARG A 442 9.12 6.81 -8.13
N ASN A 443 10.45 6.82 -8.32
CA ASN A 443 11.05 6.86 -9.66
C ASN A 443 10.71 5.61 -10.48
N PHE A 444 10.64 4.43 -9.86
CA PHE A 444 10.13 3.22 -10.49
C PHE A 444 8.69 3.44 -10.99
N TYR A 445 7.79 3.95 -10.15
CA TYR A 445 6.39 4.17 -10.52
C TYR A 445 6.26 5.12 -11.70
N LEU A 446 6.98 6.25 -11.67
CA LEU A 446 6.98 7.22 -12.78
C LEU A 446 7.57 6.60 -14.06
N THR A 447 8.66 5.86 -13.95
CA THR A 447 9.27 5.18 -15.11
C THR A 447 8.34 4.13 -15.68
N PHE A 448 7.68 3.34 -14.84
CA PHE A 448 6.71 2.32 -15.25
C PHE A 448 5.50 2.93 -15.97
N PHE A 449 4.93 4.02 -15.43
CA PHE A 449 3.74 4.63 -16.06
C PHE A 449 4.05 5.38 -17.36
N PHE A 450 5.23 5.98 -17.49
CA PHE A 450 5.49 6.94 -18.57
C PHE A 450 6.53 6.50 -19.61
N THR A 451 7.13 5.34 -19.44
CA THR A 451 8.12 4.81 -20.39
C THR A 451 7.89 3.33 -20.66
N ASP A 452 8.57 2.80 -21.68
CA ASP A 452 8.59 1.36 -21.96
C ASP A 452 9.90 0.69 -21.47
N ARG A 453 10.63 1.34 -20.56
CA ARG A 453 11.88 0.80 -20.01
C ARG A 453 11.61 -0.44 -19.14
N ILE A 454 10.52 -0.42 -18.36
CA ILE A 454 10.17 -1.50 -17.45
C ILE A 454 9.06 -2.36 -18.06
N THR A 455 9.39 -3.57 -18.46
CA THR A 455 8.46 -4.59 -18.96
C THR A 455 8.39 -5.80 -18.03
N ASP A 456 9.50 -6.10 -17.37
CA ASP A 456 9.69 -7.19 -16.43
C ASP A 456 10.90 -6.90 -15.53
N VAL A 457 11.19 -7.77 -14.57
CA VAL A 457 12.27 -7.62 -13.58
C VAL A 457 13.68 -7.68 -14.17
N TYR A 458 13.82 -8.01 -15.45
CA TYR A 458 15.12 -8.10 -16.16
C TYR A 458 15.33 -6.96 -17.14
N SER A 459 14.29 -6.18 -17.44
CA SER A 459 14.29 -5.19 -18.52
C SER A 459 15.12 -3.96 -18.22
N ASP A 460 15.22 -3.57 -16.96
CA ASP A 460 15.94 -2.36 -16.54
C ASP A 460 16.78 -2.63 -15.28
N PRO A 461 18.12 -2.62 -15.39
CA PRO A 461 19.00 -2.90 -14.24
C PRO A 461 18.93 -1.83 -13.13
N GLU A 462 18.36 -0.65 -13.40
CA GLU A 462 18.08 0.34 -12.35
C GLU A 462 16.98 -0.11 -11.39
N PHE A 463 16.14 -1.05 -11.84
CA PHE A 463 14.98 -1.53 -11.08
C PHE A 463 14.97 -3.06 -10.97
N PRO A 464 15.91 -3.64 -10.24
CA PRO A 464 16.01 -5.10 -10.09
C PRO A 464 14.84 -5.67 -9.29
N GLN A 465 14.61 -6.98 -9.41
CA GLN A 465 13.51 -7.67 -8.73
C GLN A 465 13.55 -7.52 -7.22
N PHE A 466 14.75 -7.64 -6.64
CA PHE A 466 14.96 -7.53 -5.19
C PHE A 466 15.69 -6.23 -4.88
N ASN A 467 15.48 -5.73 -3.67
CA ASN A 467 16.08 -4.48 -3.20
C ASN A 467 15.74 -3.30 -4.12
N LEU A 468 14.51 -3.27 -4.63
CA LEU A 468 14.01 -2.11 -5.37
C LEU A 468 14.20 -0.88 -4.48
N GLY A 469 14.76 0.18 -5.04
CA GLY A 469 15.13 1.38 -4.27
C GLY A 469 16.56 1.39 -3.73
N GLN A 470 17.27 0.26 -3.76
CA GLN A 470 18.63 0.16 -3.23
C GLN A 470 19.72 -0.13 -4.27
N ASN A 471 19.39 -0.15 -5.53
CA ASN A 471 20.28 -0.36 -6.68
C ASN A 471 21.36 -1.45 -6.50
N PRO A 472 21.00 -2.75 -6.41
CA PRO A 472 21.97 -3.84 -6.34
C PRO A 472 22.76 -4.07 -7.64
N ALA A 473 22.43 -3.37 -8.74
CA ALA A 473 23.23 -3.39 -9.96
C ALA A 473 24.70 -3.00 -9.72
N ASN A 474 24.97 -2.27 -8.63
CA ASN A 474 26.33 -1.95 -8.21
C ASN A 474 26.92 -2.96 -7.20
N GLY A 475 26.25 -4.07 -6.94
CA GLY A 475 26.70 -5.06 -5.98
C GLY A 475 26.68 -4.60 -4.53
N LEU A 476 25.85 -3.60 -4.21
CA LEU A 476 25.68 -3.09 -2.86
C LEU A 476 24.25 -3.26 -2.36
N TYR A 477 24.16 -3.60 -1.09
CA TYR A 477 22.97 -3.53 -0.30
C TYR A 477 23.12 -2.44 0.75
N VAL A 478 22.15 -1.53 0.82
CA VAL A 478 22.14 -0.44 1.79
C VAL A 478 20.88 -0.55 2.63
N LYS A 479 21.06 -0.73 3.92
CA LYS A 479 19.98 -1.03 4.86
C LYS A 479 20.06 -0.12 6.08
N PHE A 480 18.91 0.35 6.54
CA PHE A 480 18.76 1.00 7.83
C PHE A 480 18.40 -0.01 8.91
N ASP A 481 19.03 0.07 10.08
CA ASP A 481 18.79 -0.87 11.16
C ASP A 481 17.39 -0.71 11.79
N LYS A 482 16.80 0.49 11.77
CA LYS A 482 15.56 0.79 12.49
C LYS A 482 14.60 1.72 11.78
N SER A 483 14.97 2.29 10.66
CA SER A 483 14.14 3.28 10.01
C SER A 483 14.09 3.03 8.52
N PRO A 484 12.92 3.02 7.91
CA PRO A 484 12.78 2.91 6.47
C PRO A 484 13.43 4.11 5.80
N SER A 485 13.88 3.92 4.57
CA SER A 485 14.41 5.01 3.77
C SER A 485 13.37 6.13 3.65
N GLY A 486 13.79 7.37 3.85
CA GLY A 486 12.97 8.55 3.67
C GLY A 486 12.32 9.13 4.92
N PHE A 487 12.16 8.37 6.00
CA PHE A 487 11.64 8.86 7.27
C PHE A 487 12.53 8.43 8.41
N HIS A 488 13.12 9.39 9.09
CA HIS A 488 13.97 9.15 10.24
C HIS A 488 13.36 9.79 11.46
N THR A 489 13.16 9.01 12.49
CA THR A 489 12.96 9.54 13.82
C THR A 489 14.29 10.09 14.33
N SER A 490 14.28 10.97 15.31
CA SER A 490 15.49 11.49 15.96
C SER A 490 16.27 10.41 16.75
N LYS A 491 15.77 9.17 16.74
CA LYS A 491 16.36 8.04 17.48
C LYS A 491 17.38 7.30 16.61
N ASP A 492 18.34 6.78 17.29
CA ASP A 492 19.52 6.05 16.81
C ASP A 492 19.26 5.17 15.58
N THR A 493 19.65 5.66 14.43
CA THR A 493 19.59 4.93 13.17
C THR A 493 21.00 4.58 12.73
N ALA A 494 21.21 3.40 12.24
CA ALA A 494 22.44 3.01 11.60
C ALA A 494 22.18 2.59 10.16
N LEU A 495 23.10 2.97 9.28
CA LEU A 495 23.16 2.55 7.90
C LEU A 495 24.16 1.42 7.77
N THR A 496 23.76 0.29 7.26
CA THR A 496 24.63 -0.81 6.87
C THR A 496 24.79 -0.82 5.37
N ILE A 497 26.01 -0.84 4.89
CA ILE A 497 26.37 -1.00 3.48
C ILE A 497 27.05 -2.37 3.37
N GLU A 498 26.46 -3.28 2.63
CA GLU A 498 26.92 -4.65 2.43
C GLU A 498 27.30 -4.87 0.96
N SER A 499 28.44 -5.51 0.70
CA SER A 499 28.79 -5.96 -0.65
C SER A 499 28.04 -7.24 -0.96
N LEU A 500 27.21 -7.20 -2.01
CA LEU A 500 26.50 -8.35 -2.57
C LEU A 500 27.27 -8.97 -3.76
N SER A 501 28.37 -8.36 -4.16
CA SER A 501 29.19 -8.91 -5.25
C SER A 501 29.73 -10.28 -4.87
N GLU A 502 29.56 -11.27 -5.72
CA GLU A 502 30.18 -12.59 -5.59
C GLU A 502 31.57 -12.67 -6.26
N GLN A 503 31.96 -11.64 -6.99
CA GLN A 503 33.12 -11.68 -7.88
C GLN A 503 34.14 -10.55 -7.64
N TYR A 504 33.71 -9.40 -7.09
CA TYR A 504 34.55 -8.21 -7.02
C TYR A 504 34.46 -7.55 -5.64
N ASP A 505 35.60 -7.05 -5.17
CA ASP A 505 35.63 -6.12 -4.05
C ASP A 505 34.98 -4.80 -4.47
N THR A 506 34.28 -4.15 -3.56
CA THR A 506 33.54 -2.91 -3.83
C THR A 506 34.13 -1.76 -3.00
N GLU A 507 34.62 -0.71 -3.63
CA GLU A 507 35.14 0.47 -2.95
C GLU A 507 34.04 1.52 -2.75
N ILE A 508 33.86 1.97 -1.51
CA ILE A 508 32.98 3.11 -1.20
C ILE A 508 33.69 4.40 -1.58
N ILE A 509 33.30 5.04 -2.68
CA ILE A 509 33.87 6.30 -3.15
C ILE A 509 33.36 7.46 -2.30
N SER A 510 32.07 7.53 -2.05
CA SER A 510 31.49 8.56 -1.20
C SER A 510 30.17 8.12 -0.56
N VAL A 511 29.93 8.60 0.65
CA VAL A 511 28.63 8.58 1.29
C VAL A 511 28.25 10.02 1.60
N LYS A 512 27.08 10.45 1.16
CA LYS A 512 26.55 11.79 1.40
C LYS A 512 25.20 11.68 2.10
N ALA A 513 24.95 12.61 3.01
CA ALA A 513 23.68 12.75 3.69
C ALA A 513 23.18 14.17 3.51
N ASP A 514 22.14 14.33 2.67
CA ASP A 514 21.58 15.64 2.38
C ASP A 514 20.79 16.17 3.59
N GLY A 515 21.06 17.43 3.95
CA GLY A 515 20.39 18.08 5.09
C GLY A 515 20.87 17.63 6.47
N MET A 516 21.92 16.82 6.56
CA MET A 516 22.54 16.42 7.82
C MET A 516 23.87 17.16 8.04
N ASP A 517 24.10 17.54 9.29
CA ASP A 517 25.40 18.03 9.74
C ASP A 517 26.29 16.84 10.21
N VAL A 518 26.60 15.96 9.26
CA VAL A 518 27.41 14.75 9.49
C VAL A 518 28.45 14.62 8.40
N ASP A 519 29.70 14.55 8.80
CA ASP A 519 30.80 14.21 7.91
C ASP A 519 30.95 12.67 7.81
N LEU A 520 30.49 12.12 6.70
CA LEU A 520 30.59 10.69 6.38
C LEU A 520 31.84 10.36 5.55
N SER A 521 32.69 11.33 5.26
CA SER A 521 33.90 11.15 4.43
C SER A 521 34.91 10.13 5.01
N ALA A 522 34.84 9.85 6.32
CA ALA A 522 35.65 8.81 6.96
C ALA A 522 35.41 7.39 6.40
N LYS A 523 34.34 7.18 5.65
CA LYS A 523 34.00 5.90 4.99
C LYS A 523 34.48 5.83 3.54
N ASN A 524 34.89 6.96 2.96
CA ASN A 524 35.43 6.99 1.59
C ASN A 524 36.73 6.18 1.51
N GLY A 525 36.89 5.39 0.48
CA GLY A 525 38.00 4.48 0.30
C GLY A 525 37.91 3.18 1.11
N THR A 526 36.78 2.91 1.78
CA THR A 526 36.52 1.60 2.39
C THR A 526 36.28 0.59 1.30
N VAL A 527 37.10 -0.46 1.26
CA VAL A 527 36.93 -1.59 0.35
C VAL A 527 36.20 -2.69 1.09
N LEU A 528 35.02 -3.05 0.62
CA LEU A 528 34.24 -4.18 1.08
C LEU A 528 34.55 -5.39 0.21
N LYS A 529 35.06 -6.46 0.80
CA LYS A 529 35.22 -7.75 0.14
C LYS A 529 33.86 -8.43 -0.02
N VAL A 530 33.83 -9.46 -0.82
CA VAL A 530 32.66 -10.30 -1.00
C VAL A 530 32.05 -10.69 0.35
N GLY A 531 30.77 -10.33 0.56
CA GLY A 531 30.04 -10.59 1.81
C GLY A 531 30.44 -9.74 3.01
N GLU A 532 31.31 -8.74 2.86
CA GLU A 532 31.63 -7.80 3.93
C GLU A 532 30.64 -6.64 3.98
N SER A 533 30.45 -6.11 5.17
CA SER A 533 29.61 -4.95 5.44
C SER A 533 30.32 -3.84 6.20
N CYS A 534 29.85 -2.62 6.03
CA CYS A 534 30.30 -1.44 6.76
C CYS A 534 29.09 -0.78 7.44
N LYS A 535 29.19 -0.55 8.74
CA LYS A 535 28.16 0.13 9.53
C LYS A 535 28.50 1.58 9.79
N ILE A 536 27.51 2.46 9.58
CA ILE A 536 27.58 3.89 9.90
C ILE A 536 26.53 4.16 10.96
N ASP A 537 26.94 4.62 12.12
CA ASP A 537 26.09 4.85 13.29
C ASP A 537 25.77 6.34 13.44
N PHE A 538 24.50 6.69 13.47
CA PHE A 538 24.00 8.07 13.54
C PHE A 538 23.56 8.51 14.94
N LYS A 539 23.87 7.73 15.98
CA LYS A 539 23.39 7.90 17.36
C LYS A 539 23.41 9.31 17.95
N LYS A 540 24.13 10.22 17.39
CA LYS A 540 24.32 11.58 17.92
C LYS A 540 23.86 12.67 16.96
N HIS A 541 23.18 12.29 15.87
CA HIS A 541 22.85 13.23 14.81
C HIS A 541 21.33 13.31 14.62
N SER A 542 20.83 14.52 14.47
CA SER A 542 19.46 14.73 14.01
C SER A 542 19.38 14.35 12.55
N LEU A 543 18.52 13.37 12.21
CA LEU A 543 18.30 12.96 10.84
C LEU A 543 17.30 13.89 10.16
N PRO A 544 17.51 14.28 8.89
CA PRO A 544 16.55 15.10 8.19
C PRO A 544 15.26 14.31 7.95
N LYS A 545 14.11 14.97 8.06
CA LYS A 545 12.82 14.45 7.61
C LYS A 545 12.72 14.59 6.09
N SER A 546 13.67 14.02 5.37
CA SER A 546 13.79 14.10 3.92
C SER A 546 13.62 12.72 3.32
N THR A 547 12.96 12.64 2.18
CA THR A 547 12.85 11.42 1.37
C THR A 547 14.13 11.06 0.63
N GLU A 548 15.20 11.85 0.77
CA GLU A 548 16.47 11.67 0.06
C GLU A 548 17.68 11.83 0.99
N PRO A 549 17.75 11.08 2.12
CA PRO A 549 18.77 11.38 3.13
C PRO A 549 20.18 10.95 2.74
N PHE A 550 20.33 9.94 1.87
CA PHE A 550 21.65 9.35 1.60
C PHE A 550 21.89 9.06 0.12
N THR A 551 23.12 9.29 -0.29
CA THR A 551 23.65 8.83 -1.58
C THR A 551 24.95 8.08 -1.32
N VAL A 552 25.03 6.83 -1.72
CA VAL A 552 26.24 6.01 -1.67
C VAL A 552 26.75 5.83 -3.10
N THR A 553 27.99 6.25 -3.35
CA THR A 553 28.66 6.05 -4.62
C THR A 553 29.78 5.03 -4.45
N VAL A 554 29.83 4.06 -5.33
CA VAL A 554 30.81 2.97 -5.30
C VAL A 554 31.50 2.78 -6.64
N ALA A 555 32.64 2.12 -6.64
CA ALA A 555 33.37 1.63 -7.81
C ALA A 555 33.63 0.13 -7.71
#